data_835ca60fb1c57d22512625016b4b7ce0
#
_entry.id   835ca60fb1c57d22512625016b4b7ce0
#
_cell.length_a   1.000
_cell.length_b   1.000
_cell.length_c   1.000
_cell.angle_alpha   90.00
_cell.angle_beta   90.00
_cell.angle_gamma   90.00
#
_symmetry.space_group_name_H-M   'P 1'
#
loop_
_entity.id
_entity.type
_entity.pdbx_description
1 polymer ?
#
loop_
_entity_poly.entity_id
_entity_poly.type
_entity_poly.pdbx_seq_one_letter_code
_entity_poly.pdbx_strand_id
1 'polypeptide(L)'
;MKRWKSAGLLSCLLIGTGFWASAFAGAGEAATRSVVEPRYTVAGKTLPGVAMAEDRPEQKAEGNWMSVQLRWPVVPGAVRYQVVLLRSAADTKDNIALTRDWIFTNGVDISLLSFGDEARNFYWKVCPLDYDGHPLRPFSAPEAIAETGIENPETPTPTTEYEKMDYMPVYPVYSWVPTPGAKHHEVEVRRETAAGPVILHRLAADEYDVYETAGFTTPGDYSWRVRAVTAVGAPVTDWSEPSRFTVTAPTPIAALGDSITHGGGVMSIPPGMTIYDWETYSPVPVKNIGFSGNTTAEMLDRFERDVLPFSPRVLVIMGGVNDYRAGTFGSTTVANLAAIRDKCNAYGIVPVFVTPTPINPHLMVSRAQIETPPSDWQMHQAYVNRWIMSQPYAIDVASALADGQGLLREDYTTDGLHPDYFGKKYIGERIGAYLMQHFSWIAEERQKKS
;
A
#
# COMPACT_ATOMS: atom_id res chain seq x y z
N MET A 1 46.62 3.79 -5.18
CA MET A 1 45.82 4.87 -4.60
C MET A 1 44.97 5.51 -5.69
N LYS A 2 43.77 5.06 -5.90
CA LYS A 2 42.71 5.78 -6.64
C LYS A 2 41.45 5.64 -5.87
N ARG A 3 40.92 6.77 -5.39
CA ARG A 3 39.65 6.90 -4.65
C ARG A 3 38.51 6.52 -5.58
N TRP A 4 37.79 5.48 -5.25
CA TRP A 4 36.44 5.25 -5.77
C TRP A 4 35.46 6.08 -4.95
N LYS A 5 34.85 7.02 -5.61
CA LYS A 5 33.73 7.77 -5.08
C LYS A 5 32.51 6.86 -5.07
N SER A 6 31.94 6.68 -3.90
CA SER A 6 30.62 6.13 -3.67
C SER A 6 29.56 6.97 -4.42
N ALA A 7 29.03 6.41 -5.48
CA ALA A 7 27.82 6.89 -6.14
C ALA A 7 26.85 5.71 -6.19
N GLY A 8 26.15 5.46 -5.12
CA GLY A 8 25.28 4.28 -5.03
C GLY A 8 24.16 4.37 -3.98
N LEU A 9 23.83 5.56 -3.49
CA LEU A 9 22.89 5.67 -2.37
C LEU A 9 21.72 6.66 -2.60
N LEU A 10 21.41 6.98 -3.87
CA LEU A 10 20.34 7.95 -4.15
C LEU A 10 19.22 7.44 -5.08
N SER A 11 19.20 6.16 -5.44
CA SER A 11 18.22 5.67 -6.42
C SER A 11 17.00 4.95 -5.83
N CYS A 12 16.94 4.68 -4.55
CA CYS A 12 15.82 3.93 -3.95
C CYS A 12 14.86 4.79 -3.12
N LEU A 13 15.13 6.05 -2.91
CA LEU A 13 14.28 6.94 -2.09
C LEU A 13 13.31 7.81 -2.90
N LEU A 14 13.23 7.62 -4.22
CA LEU A 14 12.39 8.43 -5.12
C LEU A 14 11.26 7.63 -5.79
N ILE A 15 10.92 6.44 -5.28
CA ILE A 15 9.87 5.60 -5.89
C ILE A 15 8.47 5.96 -5.36
N GLY A 16 8.36 6.89 -4.44
CA GLY A 16 7.06 7.26 -3.85
C GLY A 16 6.39 8.53 -4.39
N THR A 17 7.11 9.54 -4.82
CA THR A 17 6.46 10.86 -4.94
C THR A 17 6.96 11.79 -6.05
N GLY A 18 7.79 11.39 -7.00
CA GLY A 18 8.38 12.42 -7.84
C GLY A 18 8.64 12.11 -9.31
N PHE A 19 8.39 10.92 -9.80
CA PHE A 19 8.90 10.54 -11.13
C PHE A 19 7.99 10.85 -12.33
N TRP A 20 6.79 11.39 -12.11
CA TRP A 20 5.86 11.73 -13.21
C TRP A 20 5.88 13.19 -13.66
N ALA A 21 6.51 14.09 -12.91
CA ALA A 21 6.52 15.52 -13.25
C ALA A 21 7.70 15.99 -14.11
N SER A 22 8.76 15.20 -14.30
CA SER A 22 9.99 15.70 -14.97
C SER A 22 10.23 15.20 -16.39
N ALA A 23 9.35 14.40 -17.00
CA ALA A 23 9.54 13.88 -18.37
C ALA A 23 8.80 14.69 -19.46
N PHE A 24 8.11 15.79 -19.16
CA PHE A 24 7.34 16.57 -20.14
C PHE A 24 7.63 18.07 -20.12
N ALA A 25 8.89 18.47 -20.02
CA ALA A 25 9.29 19.82 -20.37
C ALA A 25 9.94 19.80 -21.78
N GLY A 26 9.12 19.90 -22.82
CA GLY A 26 9.63 20.04 -24.18
C GLY A 26 8.53 19.94 -25.25
N ALA A 27 8.16 21.11 -25.79
CA ALA A 27 7.49 21.36 -27.06
C ALA A 27 5.96 21.14 -27.14
N GLY A 28 5.30 22.26 -27.43
CA GLY A 28 3.88 22.41 -27.64
C GLY A 28 3.31 21.61 -28.79
N GLU A 29 2.13 21.17 -28.52
CA GLU A 29 0.95 21.16 -29.40
C GLU A 29 -0.15 20.44 -28.60
N ALA A 30 -1.32 21.10 -28.48
CA ALA A 30 -2.49 20.54 -27.81
C ALA A 30 -3.03 19.37 -28.64
N ALA A 31 -2.51 18.17 -28.44
CA ALA A 31 -3.12 16.95 -28.85
C ALA A 31 -3.98 16.47 -27.68
N THR A 32 -5.28 16.41 -27.84
CA THR A 32 -6.23 15.68 -27.00
C THR A 32 -5.76 14.22 -26.94
N ARG A 33 -4.92 13.87 -25.97
CA ARG A 33 -4.61 12.48 -25.66
C ARG A 33 -5.86 11.87 -25.05
N SER A 34 -6.48 10.98 -25.79
CA SER A 34 -7.37 9.99 -25.20
C SER A 34 -6.52 9.22 -24.18
N VAL A 35 -6.80 9.41 -22.89
CA VAL A 35 -6.18 8.61 -21.82
C VAL A 35 -6.68 7.19 -22.04
N VAL A 36 -5.84 6.34 -22.59
CA VAL A 36 -6.08 4.90 -22.62
C VAL A 36 -5.91 4.46 -21.19
N GLU A 37 -7.03 4.24 -20.49
CA GLU A 37 -6.99 3.63 -19.16
C GLU A 37 -6.23 2.30 -19.26
N PRO A 38 -5.17 2.08 -18.48
CA PRO A 38 -4.48 0.81 -18.47
C PRO A 38 -5.50 -0.26 -18.06
N ARG A 39 -5.66 -1.29 -18.87
CA ARG A 39 -6.54 -2.42 -18.59
C ARG A 39 -5.69 -3.58 -18.10
N TYR A 40 -6.02 -4.11 -16.94
CA TYR A 40 -5.35 -5.26 -16.35
C TYR A 40 -6.29 -6.46 -16.37
N THR A 41 -5.72 -7.65 -16.55
CA THR A 41 -6.49 -8.88 -16.48
C THR A 41 -6.11 -9.61 -15.20
N VAL A 42 -7.09 -9.86 -14.34
CA VAL A 42 -6.94 -10.65 -13.11
C VAL A 42 -7.98 -11.76 -13.15
N ALA A 43 -7.55 -12.99 -12.90
CA ALA A 43 -8.41 -14.18 -12.96
C ALA A 43 -9.23 -14.29 -14.27
N GLY A 44 -8.61 -13.94 -15.41
CA GLY A 44 -9.27 -13.97 -16.71
C GLY A 44 -10.23 -12.82 -17.01
N LYS A 45 -10.37 -11.85 -16.09
CA LYS A 45 -11.17 -10.64 -16.30
C LYS A 45 -10.25 -9.46 -16.63
N THR A 46 -10.56 -8.71 -17.68
CA THR A 46 -9.88 -7.44 -17.96
C THR A 46 -10.43 -6.39 -17.01
N LEU A 47 -9.55 -5.84 -16.16
CA LEU A 47 -9.88 -4.78 -15.24
C LEU A 47 -9.45 -3.44 -15.85
N PRO A 48 -10.23 -2.35 -15.71
CA PRO A 48 -9.71 -1.02 -15.95
C PRO A 48 -8.56 -0.78 -14.96
N GLY A 49 -7.55 -0.04 -15.36
CA GLY A 49 -6.50 0.38 -14.44
C GLY A 49 -7.08 1.13 -13.24
N VAL A 50 -6.40 1.04 -12.11
CA VAL A 50 -6.66 2.00 -11.01
C VAL A 50 -6.58 3.37 -11.66
N ALA A 51 -7.66 4.16 -11.61
CA ALA A 51 -7.61 5.52 -12.10
C ALA A 51 -6.55 6.23 -11.25
N MET A 52 -5.35 6.39 -11.84
CA MET A 52 -4.38 7.36 -11.33
C MET A 52 -5.15 8.66 -11.22
N ALA A 53 -4.95 9.38 -10.14
CA ALA A 53 -5.56 10.70 -9.99
C ALA A 53 -5.39 11.42 -11.34
N GLU A 54 -6.51 11.67 -12.03
CA GLU A 54 -6.48 12.32 -13.34
C GLU A 54 -5.56 13.52 -13.19
N ASP A 55 -4.61 13.72 -14.14
CA ASP A 55 -3.78 14.92 -14.17
C ASP A 55 -4.71 16.12 -14.07
N ARG A 56 -4.88 16.62 -12.84
CA ARG A 56 -5.80 17.73 -12.58
C ARG A 56 -5.16 18.95 -13.23
N PRO A 57 -5.85 19.65 -14.14
CA PRO A 57 -5.33 20.89 -14.64
C PRO A 57 -5.02 21.78 -13.43
N GLU A 58 -3.87 22.43 -13.41
CA GLU A 58 -3.54 23.42 -12.39
C GLU A 58 -4.70 24.39 -12.28
N GLN A 59 -5.51 24.23 -11.23
CA GLN A 59 -6.57 25.18 -10.96
C GLN A 59 -5.87 26.46 -10.46
N LYS A 60 -5.85 27.45 -11.33
CA LYS A 60 -5.52 28.80 -10.92
C LYS A 60 -6.42 29.16 -9.75
N ALA A 61 -5.85 29.81 -8.74
CA ALA A 61 -6.48 30.17 -7.48
C ALA A 61 -7.66 31.18 -7.58
N GLU A 62 -8.34 31.23 -8.70
CA GLU A 62 -9.52 32.04 -8.96
C GLU A 62 -10.76 31.16 -9.12
N GLY A 63 -11.35 30.84 -8.02
CA GLY A 63 -12.78 30.97 -7.78
C GLY A 63 -13.78 30.09 -8.51
N ASN A 64 -13.46 28.95 -9.15
CA ASN A 64 -14.48 28.00 -9.59
C ASN A 64 -13.99 26.56 -9.40
N TRP A 65 -14.12 26.10 -8.20
CA TRP A 65 -13.89 24.71 -7.85
C TRP A 65 -15.10 23.89 -8.33
N MET A 66 -14.96 23.23 -9.47
CA MET A 66 -15.96 22.27 -9.94
C MET A 66 -15.49 20.86 -9.60
N SER A 67 -15.30 20.59 -8.31
CA SER A 67 -14.98 19.25 -7.81
C SER A 67 -15.67 19.00 -6.47
N VAL A 68 -15.89 17.75 -6.14
CA VAL A 68 -16.51 17.31 -4.88
C VAL A 68 -15.73 16.17 -4.26
N GLN A 69 -15.57 16.21 -2.95
CA GLN A 69 -15.06 15.12 -2.14
C GLN A 69 -16.23 14.32 -1.55
N LEU A 70 -16.45 13.10 -2.04
CA LEU A 70 -17.47 12.18 -1.55
C LEU A 70 -16.87 11.23 -0.52
N ARG A 71 -17.59 10.97 0.57
CA ARG A 71 -17.15 10.12 1.68
C ARG A 71 -18.26 9.21 2.15
N TRP A 72 -17.87 8.03 2.62
CA TRP A 72 -18.79 7.05 3.20
C TRP A 72 -18.11 6.20 4.28
N PRO A 73 -18.89 5.57 5.18
CA PRO A 73 -18.32 4.66 6.17
C PRO A 73 -17.69 3.44 5.51
N VAL A 74 -16.57 2.98 6.06
CA VAL A 74 -15.95 1.71 5.65
C VAL A 74 -16.92 0.56 5.85
N VAL A 75 -17.05 -0.29 4.83
CA VAL A 75 -17.85 -1.51 4.89
C VAL A 75 -16.91 -2.70 5.05
N PRO A 76 -17.00 -3.46 6.16
CA PRO A 76 -16.17 -4.63 6.36
C PRO A 76 -16.30 -5.63 5.22
N GLY A 77 -15.15 -6.09 4.70
CA GLY A 77 -15.08 -6.99 3.55
C GLY A 77 -15.15 -6.31 2.20
N ALA A 78 -15.40 -5.01 2.12
CA ALA A 78 -15.30 -4.28 0.86
C ALA A 78 -13.83 -4.16 0.44
N VAL A 79 -13.58 -4.58 -0.78
CA VAL A 79 -12.27 -4.43 -1.44
C VAL A 79 -12.22 -3.12 -2.21
N ARG A 80 -13.35 -2.71 -2.77
CA ARG A 80 -13.52 -1.48 -3.53
C ARG A 80 -14.96 -1.00 -3.49
N TYR A 81 -15.17 0.18 -4.05
CA TYR A 81 -16.48 0.81 -4.09
C TYR A 81 -16.82 1.26 -5.50
N GLN A 82 -18.11 1.25 -5.82
CA GLN A 82 -18.67 1.88 -7.01
C GLN A 82 -19.44 3.13 -6.59
N VAL A 83 -19.10 4.26 -7.16
CA VAL A 83 -19.83 5.53 -7.01
C VAL A 83 -20.55 5.85 -8.31
N VAL A 84 -21.79 6.28 -8.20
CA VAL A 84 -22.60 6.72 -9.32
C VAL A 84 -23.08 8.15 -9.05
N LEU A 85 -22.81 9.05 -9.98
CA LEU A 85 -23.43 10.39 -10.00
C LEU A 85 -24.71 10.34 -10.84
N LEU A 86 -25.76 10.93 -10.31
CA LEU A 86 -27.07 11.05 -10.92
C LEU A 86 -27.39 12.53 -11.17
N ARG A 87 -28.03 12.85 -12.29
CA ARG A 87 -28.46 14.23 -12.63
C ARG A 87 -29.61 14.73 -11.76
N SER A 88 -30.33 13.85 -11.09
CA SER A 88 -31.41 14.16 -10.14
C SER A 88 -31.58 13.02 -9.14
N ALA A 89 -32.44 13.18 -8.15
CA ALA A 89 -32.72 12.15 -7.14
C ALA A 89 -33.31 10.83 -7.71
N ALA A 90 -33.75 10.83 -8.98
CA ALA A 90 -34.32 9.63 -9.60
C ALA A 90 -33.23 8.61 -9.92
N ASP A 91 -33.32 7.42 -9.33
CA ASP A 91 -32.37 6.32 -9.55
C ASP A 91 -32.75 5.50 -10.79
N THR A 92 -32.51 6.05 -11.98
CA THR A 92 -32.75 5.40 -13.26
C THR A 92 -31.49 5.41 -14.12
N LYS A 93 -31.38 4.47 -15.06
CA LYS A 93 -30.21 4.37 -15.94
C LYS A 93 -29.99 5.64 -16.79
N ASP A 94 -31.06 6.24 -17.26
CA ASP A 94 -31.01 7.44 -18.10
C ASP A 94 -30.57 8.69 -17.31
N ASN A 95 -30.58 8.61 -15.99
CA ASN A 95 -30.22 9.69 -15.07
C ASN A 95 -28.76 9.64 -14.64
N ILE A 96 -28.00 8.60 -15.03
CA ILE A 96 -26.60 8.44 -14.66
C ILE A 96 -25.75 9.47 -15.43
N ALA A 97 -25.03 10.30 -14.68
CA ALA A 97 -24.05 11.24 -15.21
C ALA A 97 -22.64 10.65 -15.28
N LEU A 98 -22.25 9.88 -14.25
CA LEU A 98 -20.92 9.29 -14.13
C LEU A 98 -20.98 8.00 -13.31
N THR A 99 -20.14 7.05 -13.65
CA THR A 99 -19.86 5.87 -12.81
C THR A 99 -18.36 5.74 -12.60
N ARG A 100 -17.94 5.49 -11.36
CA ARG A 100 -16.58 5.13 -10.95
C ARG A 100 -16.65 3.86 -10.12
N ASP A 101 -15.93 2.81 -10.46
CA ASP A 101 -16.01 1.48 -9.83
C ASP A 101 -14.66 0.92 -9.34
N TRP A 102 -13.59 1.71 -9.44
CA TRP A 102 -12.25 1.37 -8.99
C TRP A 102 -11.79 2.32 -7.87
N ILE A 103 -12.60 2.44 -6.82
CA ILE A 103 -12.30 3.26 -5.66
C ILE A 103 -11.96 2.33 -4.50
N PHE A 104 -10.71 2.31 -4.07
CA PHE A 104 -10.20 1.44 -3.01
C PHE A 104 -10.19 2.11 -1.63
N THR A 105 -10.59 3.35 -1.56
CA THR A 105 -10.73 4.14 -0.33
C THR A 105 -12.21 4.34 0.01
N ASN A 106 -12.51 4.75 1.23
CA ASN A 106 -13.86 5.09 1.66
C ASN A 106 -14.30 6.52 1.30
N GLY A 107 -13.68 7.06 0.26
CA GLY A 107 -14.02 8.35 -0.31
C GLY A 107 -13.36 8.54 -1.68
N VAL A 108 -13.77 9.56 -2.40
CA VAL A 108 -13.22 9.90 -3.72
C VAL A 108 -13.38 11.39 -3.99
N ASP A 109 -12.42 11.95 -4.70
CA ASP A 109 -12.47 13.29 -5.22
C ASP A 109 -12.86 13.22 -6.72
N ILE A 110 -13.94 13.87 -7.09
CA ILE A 110 -14.48 13.85 -8.46
C ILE A 110 -14.48 15.26 -9.03
N SER A 111 -13.79 15.45 -10.16
CA SER A 111 -13.89 16.68 -10.94
C SER A 111 -15.27 16.76 -11.62
N LEU A 112 -15.95 17.88 -11.44
CA LEU A 112 -17.26 18.17 -12.04
C LEU A 112 -17.16 19.17 -13.20
N LEU A 113 -15.95 19.61 -13.56
CA LEU A 113 -15.71 20.63 -14.59
C LEU A 113 -16.35 20.33 -15.94
N SER A 114 -16.43 19.06 -16.33
CA SER A 114 -17.03 18.64 -17.60
C SER A 114 -18.56 18.77 -17.62
N PHE A 115 -19.20 18.94 -16.47
CA PHE A 115 -20.66 19.04 -16.35
C PHE A 115 -21.17 20.48 -16.19
N GLY A 116 -20.27 21.44 -15.94
CA GLY A 116 -20.65 22.83 -15.74
C GLY A 116 -21.64 23.01 -14.59
N ASP A 117 -22.50 24.03 -14.70
CA ASP A 117 -23.42 24.40 -13.62
C ASP A 117 -24.49 23.33 -13.31
N GLU A 118 -24.77 22.40 -14.20
CA GLU A 118 -25.76 21.35 -13.94
C GLU A 118 -25.32 20.44 -12.79
N ALA A 119 -24.01 20.28 -12.56
CA ALA A 119 -23.47 19.45 -11.50
C ALA A 119 -23.91 19.85 -10.09
N ARG A 120 -24.32 21.11 -9.89
CA ARG A 120 -24.86 21.60 -8.61
C ARG A 120 -26.12 20.86 -8.15
N ASN A 121 -26.86 20.28 -9.10
CA ASN A 121 -28.08 19.54 -8.84
C ASN A 121 -27.89 18.03 -8.79
N PHE A 122 -26.64 17.56 -8.87
CA PHE A 122 -26.36 16.14 -8.91
C PHE A 122 -26.58 15.48 -7.55
N TYR A 123 -26.85 14.20 -7.63
CA TYR A 123 -26.93 13.26 -6.52
C TYR A 123 -25.88 12.21 -6.69
N TRP A 124 -25.52 11.54 -5.63
CA TRP A 124 -24.58 10.44 -5.66
C TRP A 124 -25.05 9.27 -4.81
N LYS A 125 -24.58 8.09 -5.13
CA LYS A 125 -24.78 6.87 -4.36
C LYS A 125 -23.57 5.98 -4.47
N VAL A 126 -23.36 5.11 -3.47
CA VAL A 126 -22.20 4.24 -3.38
C VAL A 126 -22.61 2.80 -3.10
N CYS A 127 -21.86 1.85 -3.68
CA CYS A 127 -22.00 0.42 -3.49
C CYS A 127 -20.66 -0.20 -3.11
N PRO A 128 -20.55 -0.92 -1.98
CA PRO A 128 -19.35 -1.69 -1.64
C PRO A 128 -19.29 -2.97 -2.46
N LEU A 129 -18.12 -3.27 -3.01
CA LEU A 129 -17.88 -4.42 -3.88
C LEU A 129 -16.81 -5.34 -3.28
N ASP A 130 -16.92 -6.65 -3.56
CA ASP A 130 -15.83 -7.59 -3.39
C ASP A 130 -14.78 -7.42 -4.50
N TYR A 131 -13.72 -8.25 -4.47
CA TYR A 131 -12.66 -8.20 -5.47
C TYR A 131 -13.18 -8.49 -6.89
N ASP A 132 -14.13 -9.39 -7.02
CA ASP A 132 -14.74 -9.75 -8.31
C ASP A 132 -15.76 -8.73 -8.81
N GLY A 133 -16.04 -7.70 -8.01
CA GLY A 133 -17.00 -6.65 -8.34
C GLY A 133 -18.44 -7.01 -8.03
N HIS A 134 -18.67 -8.05 -7.20
CA HIS A 134 -20.00 -8.35 -6.74
C HIS A 134 -20.38 -7.43 -5.58
N PRO A 135 -21.60 -6.86 -5.59
CA PRO A 135 -22.10 -6.05 -4.49
C PRO A 135 -22.16 -6.83 -3.17
N LEU A 136 -21.54 -6.30 -2.13
CA LEU A 136 -21.69 -6.81 -0.76
C LEU A 136 -22.97 -6.32 -0.10
N ARG A 137 -23.48 -5.19 -0.55
CA ARG A 137 -24.75 -4.56 -0.14
C ARG A 137 -25.38 -3.82 -1.32
N PRO A 138 -26.66 -3.51 -1.30
CA PRO A 138 -27.27 -2.58 -2.27
C PRO A 138 -26.58 -1.21 -2.24
N PHE A 139 -26.76 -0.43 -3.30
CA PHE A 139 -26.39 0.99 -3.29
C PHE A 139 -27.02 1.72 -2.10
N SER A 140 -26.31 2.72 -1.59
CA SER A 140 -26.90 3.71 -0.68
C SER A 140 -28.10 4.43 -1.35
N ALA A 141 -28.94 5.05 -0.55
CA ALA A 141 -29.91 6.01 -1.10
C ALA A 141 -29.17 7.16 -1.79
N PRO A 142 -29.73 7.74 -2.86
CA PRO A 142 -29.15 8.93 -3.49
C PRO A 142 -29.11 10.12 -2.54
N GLU A 143 -27.96 10.76 -2.42
CA GLU A 143 -27.72 11.97 -1.63
C GLU A 143 -27.38 13.14 -2.55
N ALA A 144 -27.87 14.34 -2.24
CA ALA A 144 -27.53 15.53 -3.02
C ALA A 144 -26.06 15.91 -2.79
N ILE A 145 -25.36 16.33 -3.85
CA ILE A 145 -24.05 16.93 -3.71
C ILE A 145 -24.21 18.26 -2.98
N ALA A 146 -23.54 18.42 -1.84
CA ALA A 146 -23.61 19.65 -1.06
C ALA A 146 -22.91 20.80 -1.82
N GLU A 147 -23.57 21.95 -1.90
CA GLU A 147 -22.96 23.15 -2.53
C GLU A 147 -21.63 23.55 -1.87
N THR A 148 -21.51 23.37 -0.56
CA THR A 148 -20.30 23.64 0.22
C THR A 148 -19.11 22.78 -0.24
N GLY A 149 -19.34 21.55 -0.68
CA GLY A 149 -18.32 20.67 -1.22
C GLY A 149 -17.84 21.05 -2.62
N ILE A 150 -18.55 21.95 -3.29
CA ILE A 150 -18.18 22.45 -4.64
C ILE A 150 -17.38 23.75 -4.54
N GLU A 151 -17.70 24.62 -3.59
CA GLU A 151 -17.18 25.98 -3.52
C GLU A 151 -16.06 26.15 -2.47
N ASN A 152 -16.06 25.33 -1.42
CA ASN A 152 -15.10 25.44 -0.31
C ASN A 152 -14.20 24.20 -0.24
N PRO A 153 -12.89 24.38 0.01
CA PRO A 153 -11.99 23.26 0.20
C PRO A 153 -12.41 22.44 1.44
N GLU A 154 -12.66 21.17 1.24
CA GLU A 154 -12.90 20.24 2.34
C GLU A 154 -11.59 19.74 2.94
N THR A 155 -11.59 19.50 4.25
CA THR A 155 -10.47 18.88 4.94
C THR A 155 -10.20 17.49 4.39
N PRO A 156 -8.92 17.08 4.19
CA PRO A 156 -8.62 15.71 3.79
C PRO A 156 -9.21 14.70 4.79
N THR A 157 -9.58 13.52 4.30
CA THR A 157 -10.15 12.47 5.15
C THR A 157 -9.19 11.29 5.24
N PRO A 158 -8.61 11.00 6.43
CA PRO A 158 -7.80 9.80 6.63
C PRO A 158 -8.55 8.53 6.22
N THR A 159 -7.88 7.64 5.48
CA THR A 159 -8.44 6.37 5.00
C THR A 159 -7.77 5.16 5.62
N THR A 160 -6.61 5.31 6.23
CA THR A 160 -5.94 4.23 6.94
C THR A 160 -6.51 4.10 8.34
N GLU A 161 -6.97 2.90 8.69
CA GLU A 161 -7.63 2.62 9.97
C GLU A 161 -6.74 1.71 10.83
N TYR A 162 -5.62 2.24 11.26
CA TYR A 162 -4.63 1.50 12.06
C TYR A 162 -5.15 1.06 13.43
N GLU A 163 -6.13 1.77 14.00
CA GLU A 163 -6.77 1.41 15.26
C GLU A 163 -7.52 0.06 15.20
N LYS A 164 -7.81 -0.43 14.02
CA LYS A 164 -8.48 -1.72 13.79
C LYS A 164 -7.51 -2.88 13.59
N MET A 165 -6.21 -2.61 13.53
CA MET A 165 -5.19 -3.64 13.35
C MET A 165 -4.78 -4.26 14.68
N ASP A 166 -4.51 -5.55 14.69
CA ASP A 166 -3.97 -6.25 15.87
C ASP A 166 -2.60 -5.67 16.29
N TYR A 167 -1.75 -5.38 15.29
CA TYR A 167 -0.45 -4.74 15.49
C TYR A 167 -0.17 -3.69 14.43
N MET A 168 0.09 -2.48 14.86
CA MET A 168 0.54 -1.41 13.99
C MET A 168 1.81 -1.79 13.23
N PRO A 169 1.92 -1.56 11.90
CA PRO A 169 3.16 -1.70 11.16
C PRO A 169 4.29 -0.84 11.76
N VAL A 170 5.54 -1.31 11.69
CA VAL A 170 6.69 -0.51 12.14
C VAL A 170 6.85 0.75 11.27
N TYR A 171 6.56 0.63 10.00
CA TYR A 171 6.64 1.73 9.03
C TYR A 171 5.27 1.99 8.42
N PRO A 172 4.40 2.75 9.08
CA PRO A 172 3.07 3.03 8.56
C PRO A 172 3.11 3.85 7.28
N VAL A 173 2.07 3.72 6.47
CA VAL A 173 1.79 4.59 5.33
C VAL A 173 0.49 5.31 5.60
N TYR A 174 0.57 6.62 5.70
CA TYR A 174 -0.60 7.47 5.93
C TYR A 174 -1.28 7.75 4.60
N SER A 175 -2.57 7.46 4.50
CA SER A 175 -3.35 7.68 3.28
C SER A 175 -4.64 8.43 3.60
N TRP A 176 -5.12 9.22 2.64
CA TRP A 176 -6.31 10.04 2.81
C TRP A 176 -7.05 10.25 1.48
N VAL A 177 -8.32 10.64 1.56
CA VAL A 177 -9.01 11.28 0.45
C VAL A 177 -8.58 12.74 0.43
N PRO A 178 -7.97 13.24 -0.64
CA PRO A 178 -7.43 14.61 -0.69
C PRO A 178 -8.54 15.67 -0.71
N THR A 179 -8.19 16.87 -0.31
CA THR A 179 -9.01 18.05 -0.59
C THR A 179 -9.15 18.24 -2.10
N PRO A 180 -10.34 18.45 -2.64
CA PRO A 180 -10.54 18.69 -4.07
C PRO A 180 -9.59 19.75 -4.63
N GLY A 181 -8.81 19.39 -5.67
CA GLY A 181 -7.85 20.27 -6.33
C GLY A 181 -6.53 20.52 -5.58
N ALA A 182 -6.35 20.04 -4.34
CA ALA A 182 -5.09 20.17 -3.63
C ALA A 182 -4.07 19.13 -4.13
N LYS A 183 -2.85 19.58 -4.41
CA LYS A 183 -1.73 18.71 -4.81
C LYS A 183 -0.76 18.43 -3.67
N HIS A 184 -0.72 19.31 -2.67
CA HIS A 184 0.23 19.22 -1.57
C HIS A 184 -0.49 19.10 -0.23
N HIS A 185 0.05 18.25 0.61
CA HIS A 185 -0.49 17.97 1.94
C HIS A 185 0.64 17.97 2.97
N GLU A 186 0.27 18.16 4.23
CA GLU A 186 1.15 18.02 5.37
C GLU A 186 0.51 17.04 6.35
N VAL A 187 1.25 16.00 6.71
CA VAL A 187 0.88 15.05 7.76
C VAL A 187 1.62 15.40 9.04
N GLU A 188 0.90 15.49 10.15
CA GLU A 188 1.48 15.71 11.48
C GLU A 188 1.30 14.45 12.32
N VAL A 189 2.41 13.90 12.78
CA VAL A 189 2.47 12.67 13.60
C VAL A 189 2.75 13.06 15.05
N ARG A 190 1.99 12.45 15.98
CA ARG A 190 2.01 12.84 17.41
C ARG A 190 2.06 11.60 18.29
N ARG A 191 2.67 11.76 19.45
CA ARG A 191 2.56 10.83 20.57
C ARG A 191 1.49 11.35 21.54
N GLU A 192 0.56 10.49 21.91
CA GLU A 192 -0.44 10.78 22.92
C GLU A 192 0.19 10.64 24.32
N THR A 193 -0.02 11.64 25.18
CA THR A 193 0.49 11.63 26.56
C THR A 193 -0.59 12.13 27.52
N ALA A 194 -0.43 11.87 28.80
CA ALA A 194 -1.37 12.34 29.83
C ALA A 194 -1.48 13.89 29.86
N ALA A 195 -0.46 14.60 29.41
CA ALA A 195 -0.45 16.07 29.31
C ALA A 195 -0.98 16.60 27.97
N GLY A 196 -1.41 15.71 27.08
CA GLY A 196 -1.88 15.99 25.73
C GLY A 196 -0.92 15.49 24.66
N PRO A 197 -1.27 15.64 23.38
CA PRO A 197 -0.46 15.16 22.25
C PRO A 197 0.83 15.97 22.09
N VAL A 198 1.94 15.26 21.85
CA VAL A 198 3.26 15.85 21.55
C VAL A 198 3.59 15.57 20.08
N ILE A 199 3.85 16.62 19.31
CA ILE A 199 4.26 16.52 17.91
C ILE A 199 5.62 15.84 17.85
N LEU A 200 5.72 14.74 17.11
CA LEU A 200 6.97 14.05 16.84
C LEU A 200 7.65 14.66 15.62
N HIS A 201 6.95 14.74 14.51
CA HIS A 201 7.43 15.30 13.26
C HIS A 201 6.26 15.60 12.31
N ARG A 202 6.60 16.23 11.19
CA ARG A 202 5.71 16.50 10.07
C ARG A 202 6.30 15.99 8.78
N LEU A 203 5.45 15.45 7.91
CA LEU A 203 5.80 14.93 6.61
C LEU A 203 5.10 15.77 5.54
N ALA A 204 5.88 16.24 4.56
CA ALA A 204 5.31 16.81 3.35
C ALA A 204 4.90 15.67 2.42
N ALA A 205 3.75 15.79 1.78
CA ALA A 205 3.20 14.79 0.91
C ALA A 205 2.55 15.43 -0.32
N ASP A 206 2.66 14.74 -1.42
CA ASP A 206 1.90 15.04 -2.62
C ASP A 206 0.71 14.08 -2.70
N GLU A 207 -0.38 14.55 -3.29
CA GLU A 207 -1.58 13.78 -3.58
C GLU A 207 -2.27 13.15 -2.35
N TYR A 208 -2.15 11.83 -2.10
CA TYR A 208 -3.06 11.10 -1.20
C TYR A 208 -2.38 10.13 -0.24
N ASP A 209 -1.04 10.03 -0.24
CA ASP A 209 -0.31 9.20 0.73
C ASP A 209 1.07 9.75 1.08
N VAL A 210 1.64 9.23 2.16
CA VAL A 210 3.05 9.44 2.52
C VAL A 210 3.57 8.27 3.36
N TYR A 211 4.78 7.82 3.03
CA TYR A 211 5.48 6.74 3.70
C TYR A 211 6.24 7.25 4.92
N GLU A 212 6.01 6.62 6.07
CA GLU A 212 6.82 6.87 7.25
C GLU A 212 8.20 6.21 7.08
N THR A 213 9.24 6.97 7.38
CA THR A 213 10.63 6.50 7.31
C THR A 213 11.25 6.26 8.68
N ALA A 214 10.63 6.78 9.74
CA ALA A 214 11.04 6.53 11.11
C ALA A 214 10.24 5.35 11.68
N GLY A 215 10.93 4.28 12.06
CA GLY A 215 10.26 3.08 12.58
C GLY A 215 9.62 3.31 13.96
N PHE A 216 8.34 2.94 14.11
CA PHE A 216 7.62 2.97 15.37
C PHE A 216 7.95 1.73 16.21
N THR A 217 9.03 1.78 16.99
CA THR A 217 9.53 0.68 17.83
C THR A 217 9.30 0.91 19.33
N THR A 218 8.82 2.08 19.72
CA THR A 218 8.53 2.41 21.13
C THR A 218 7.05 2.19 21.41
N PRO A 219 6.67 1.33 22.41
CA PRO A 219 5.27 1.16 22.78
C PRO A 219 4.62 2.44 23.27
N GLY A 220 3.33 2.60 22.94
CA GLY A 220 2.55 3.76 23.32
C GLY A 220 1.43 4.07 22.35
N ASP A 221 0.67 5.10 22.68
CA ASP A 221 -0.43 5.60 21.85
C ASP A 221 0.03 6.79 21.02
N TYR A 222 -0.40 6.80 19.79
CA TYR A 222 -0.02 7.77 18.77
C TYR A 222 -1.24 8.24 18.00
N SER A 223 -1.09 9.36 17.30
CA SER A 223 -2.08 9.81 16.33
C SER A 223 -1.40 10.53 15.17
N TRP A 224 -2.10 10.61 14.06
CA TRP A 224 -1.72 11.43 12.94
C TRP A 224 -2.93 12.17 12.38
N ARG A 225 -2.69 13.28 11.71
CA ARG A 225 -3.68 14.07 11.00
C ARG A 225 -3.08 14.72 9.78
N VAL A 226 -3.91 15.11 8.84
CA VAL A 226 -3.49 15.66 7.56
C VAL A 226 -4.24 16.94 7.24
N ARG A 227 -3.61 17.84 6.51
CA ARG A 227 -4.25 19.04 5.93
C ARG A 227 -3.71 19.31 4.54
N ALA A 228 -4.47 20.00 3.71
CA ALA A 228 -3.99 20.53 2.46
C ALA A 228 -3.14 21.80 2.71
N VAL A 229 -2.08 21.94 1.91
CA VAL A 229 -1.17 23.09 1.94
C VAL A 229 -0.87 23.57 0.51
N THR A 230 -0.38 24.79 0.40
CA THR A 230 0.17 25.29 -0.88
C THR A 230 1.54 24.68 -1.16
N ALA A 231 2.07 24.86 -2.36
CA ALA A 231 3.42 24.43 -2.74
C ALA A 231 4.54 25.02 -1.84
N VAL A 232 4.25 26.11 -1.11
CA VAL A 232 5.17 26.73 -0.14
C VAL A 232 4.84 26.37 1.31
N GLY A 233 3.94 25.41 1.53
CA GLY A 233 3.58 24.90 2.86
C GLY A 233 2.58 25.76 3.64
N ALA A 234 1.96 26.78 3.03
CA ALA A 234 0.93 27.57 3.72
C ALA A 234 -0.37 26.73 3.81
N PRO A 235 -1.07 26.71 4.98
CA PRO A 235 -2.33 25.98 5.13
C PRO A 235 -3.41 26.43 4.14
N VAL A 236 -4.07 25.48 3.50
CA VAL A 236 -5.26 25.68 2.65
C VAL A 236 -6.52 25.26 3.41
N THR A 237 -6.43 24.20 4.22
CA THR A 237 -7.52 23.71 5.05
C THR A 237 -7.11 23.65 6.50
N ASP A 238 -8.08 23.46 7.40
CA ASP A 238 -7.82 23.01 8.75
C ASP A 238 -7.29 21.56 8.74
N TRP A 239 -6.82 21.10 9.90
CA TRP A 239 -6.42 19.72 10.09
C TRP A 239 -7.64 18.78 10.07
N SER A 240 -7.45 17.59 9.51
CA SER A 240 -8.42 16.50 9.65
C SER A 240 -8.61 16.11 11.11
N GLU A 241 -9.71 15.38 11.40
CA GLU A 241 -9.79 14.63 12.64
C GLU A 241 -8.58 13.69 12.77
N PRO A 242 -8.04 13.51 13.98
CA PRO A 242 -6.90 12.64 14.18
C PRO A 242 -7.28 11.16 14.07
N SER A 243 -6.53 10.40 13.26
CA SER A 243 -6.53 8.94 13.26
C SER A 243 -5.57 8.44 14.33
N ARG A 244 -6.00 7.45 15.15
CA ARG A 244 -5.25 6.95 16.31
C ARG A 244 -4.71 5.57 16.03
N PHE A 245 -3.59 5.22 16.68
CA PHE A 245 -3.03 3.88 16.67
C PHE A 245 -2.19 3.62 17.91
N THR A 246 -2.01 2.32 18.23
CA THR A 246 -1.21 1.90 19.38
C THR A 246 -0.07 1.01 18.92
N VAL A 247 1.13 1.28 19.39
CA VAL A 247 2.31 0.41 19.22
C VAL A 247 2.41 -0.49 20.43
N THR A 248 2.26 -1.79 20.19
CA THR A 248 2.28 -2.82 21.24
C THR A 248 3.58 -3.63 21.19
N ALA A 249 4.19 -3.86 22.34
CA ALA A 249 5.29 -4.79 22.52
C ALA A 249 5.22 -5.42 23.94
N PRO A 250 5.67 -6.68 24.11
CA PRO A 250 6.19 -7.58 23.09
C PRO A 250 5.11 -8.10 22.15
N THR A 251 5.50 -8.61 20.96
CA THR A 251 4.61 -9.29 20.01
C THR A 251 5.17 -10.69 19.70
N PRO A 252 4.36 -11.76 19.85
CA PRO A 252 4.90 -13.12 19.78
C PRO A 252 5.38 -13.54 18.39
N ILE A 253 4.80 -12.96 17.34
CA ILE A 253 5.14 -13.25 15.94
C ILE A 253 5.33 -11.95 15.20
N ALA A 254 6.42 -11.86 14.44
CA ALA A 254 6.70 -10.72 13.57
C ALA A 254 7.15 -11.19 12.19
N ALA A 255 7.04 -10.32 11.19
CA ALA A 255 7.47 -10.57 9.82
C ALA A 255 8.44 -9.48 9.36
N LEU A 256 9.65 -9.88 8.98
CA LEU A 256 10.69 -9.03 8.41
C LEU A 256 10.72 -9.25 6.90
N GLY A 257 10.61 -8.19 6.11
CA GLY A 257 10.59 -8.31 4.66
C GLY A 257 10.71 -6.99 3.91
N ASP A 258 10.51 -7.06 2.62
CA ASP A 258 10.48 -5.95 1.68
C ASP A 258 9.04 -5.41 1.45
N SER A 259 8.75 -4.83 0.28
CA SER A 259 7.42 -4.31 -0.08
C SER A 259 6.31 -5.36 -0.04
N ILE A 260 6.62 -6.64 -0.26
CA ILE A 260 5.61 -7.70 -0.23
C ILE A 260 5.10 -7.91 1.19
N THR A 261 5.96 -7.78 2.19
CA THR A 261 5.59 -7.80 3.62
C THR A 261 5.09 -6.44 4.09
N HIS A 262 5.71 -5.32 3.65
CA HIS A 262 5.26 -3.98 4.03
C HIS A 262 3.78 -3.76 3.67
N GLY A 263 3.34 -4.30 2.53
CA GLY A 263 1.95 -4.29 2.09
C GLY A 263 1.73 -3.52 0.81
N GLY A 264 0.45 -3.36 0.47
CA GLY A 264 0.04 -2.80 -0.79
C GLY A 264 0.02 -3.81 -1.92
N GLY A 265 -0.53 -3.39 -3.05
CA GLY A 265 -0.64 -4.18 -4.27
C GLY A 265 0.26 -3.62 -5.36
N VAL A 266 -0.35 -3.22 -6.48
CA VAL A 266 0.36 -2.47 -7.54
C VAL A 266 0.95 -1.18 -6.98
N MET A 267 1.86 -0.56 -7.74
CA MET A 267 2.55 0.68 -7.35
C MET A 267 1.62 1.81 -6.85
N SER A 268 0.35 1.81 -7.30
CA SER A 268 -0.66 2.80 -6.92
C SER A 268 -1.54 2.39 -5.72
N ILE A 269 -1.31 1.25 -5.11
CA ILE A 269 -2.05 0.78 -3.93
C ILE A 269 -1.08 0.74 -2.76
N PRO A 270 -1.10 1.75 -1.87
CA PRO A 270 -0.13 1.86 -0.79
C PRO A 270 -0.35 0.82 0.31
N PRO A 271 0.70 0.53 1.10
CA PRO A 271 0.61 -0.36 2.27
C PRO A 271 -0.46 0.01 3.31
N GLY A 272 -0.95 1.23 3.30
CA GLY A 272 -2.08 1.64 4.15
C GLY A 272 -3.41 0.95 3.83
N MET A 273 -3.51 0.26 2.71
CA MET A 273 -4.69 -0.52 2.31
C MET A 273 -4.56 -1.97 2.76
N THR A 274 -5.00 -2.25 3.97
CA THR A 274 -4.77 -3.51 4.69
C THR A 274 -5.29 -4.77 3.98
N ILE A 275 -6.26 -4.65 3.08
CA ILE A 275 -6.72 -5.76 2.24
C ILE A 275 -5.66 -6.26 1.25
N TYR A 276 -4.61 -5.48 1.00
CA TYR A 276 -3.45 -5.84 0.21
C TYR A 276 -2.22 -6.20 1.08
N ASP A 277 -2.43 -6.37 2.37
CA ASP A 277 -1.40 -6.84 3.31
C ASP A 277 -1.66 -8.31 3.61
N TRP A 278 -0.68 -9.17 3.39
CA TRP A 278 -0.87 -10.61 3.59
C TRP A 278 -1.16 -10.97 5.05
N GLU A 279 -0.71 -10.16 6.00
CA GLU A 279 -0.95 -10.35 7.44
C GLU A 279 -2.44 -10.34 7.77
N THR A 280 -3.25 -9.59 7.02
CA THR A 280 -4.71 -9.54 7.17
C THR A 280 -5.38 -10.90 6.98
N TYR A 281 -4.78 -11.77 6.16
CA TYR A 281 -5.30 -13.10 5.87
C TYR A 281 -4.68 -14.20 6.71
N SER A 282 -3.72 -13.86 7.56
CA SER A 282 -3.20 -14.80 8.54
C SER A 282 -4.20 -14.97 9.68
N PRO A 283 -4.61 -16.21 10.02
CA PRO A 283 -5.45 -16.45 11.19
C PRO A 283 -4.74 -16.16 12.51
N VAL A 284 -3.45 -15.84 12.46
CA VAL A 284 -2.61 -15.50 13.62
C VAL A 284 -2.09 -14.09 13.42
N PRO A 285 -2.29 -13.17 14.40
CA PRO A 285 -1.75 -11.82 14.31
C PRO A 285 -0.23 -11.82 14.14
N VAL A 286 0.25 -11.08 13.15
CA VAL A 286 1.67 -10.96 12.82
C VAL A 286 2.04 -9.48 12.79
N LYS A 287 3.08 -9.09 13.53
CA LYS A 287 3.62 -7.72 13.51
C LYS A 287 4.37 -7.50 12.20
N ASN A 288 3.91 -6.55 11.41
CA ASN A 288 4.54 -6.17 10.15
C ASN A 288 5.81 -5.32 10.42
N ILE A 289 6.98 -5.86 10.02
CA ILE A 289 8.29 -5.19 10.01
C ILE A 289 8.81 -5.13 8.57
N GLY A 290 7.93 -5.03 7.60
CA GLY A 290 8.27 -4.83 6.20
C GLY A 290 8.73 -3.39 5.93
N PHE A 291 9.60 -3.22 4.93
CA PHE A 291 9.98 -1.91 4.41
C PHE A 291 10.14 -2.00 2.90
N SER A 292 9.33 -1.23 2.18
CA SER A 292 9.32 -1.23 0.72
C SER A 292 10.69 -0.93 0.11
N GLY A 293 11.07 -1.71 -0.89
CA GLY A 293 12.35 -1.56 -1.58
C GLY A 293 13.53 -2.27 -0.93
N ASN A 294 13.40 -2.79 0.31
CA ASN A 294 14.54 -3.42 0.98
C ASN A 294 15.11 -4.62 0.23
N THR A 295 16.41 -4.64 0.12
CA THR A 295 17.22 -5.82 -0.15
C THR A 295 17.45 -6.63 1.13
N THR A 296 17.94 -7.84 1.01
CA THR A 296 18.31 -8.66 2.19
C THR A 296 19.44 -8.05 3.01
N ALA A 297 20.32 -7.26 2.41
CA ALA A 297 21.36 -6.51 3.11
C ALA A 297 20.76 -5.43 4.03
N GLU A 298 19.78 -4.67 3.53
CA GLU A 298 19.08 -3.65 4.31
C GLU A 298 18.19 -4.28 5.39
N MET A 299 17.56 -5.42 5.14
CA MET A 299 16.84 -6.19 6.15
C MET A 299 17.78 -6.62 7.29
N LEU A 300 19.00 -7.08 6.96
CA LEU A 300 20.03 -7.46 7.93
C LEU A 300 20.52 -6.26 8.76
N ASP A 301 20.74 -5.12 8.10
CA ASP A 301 21.23 -3.89 8.76
C ASP A 301 20.26 -3.34 9.82
N ARG A 302 18.95 -3.42 9.53
CA ARG A 302 17.92 -2.91 10.44
C ARG A 302 17.40 -3.93 11.46
N PHE A 303 17.92 -5.14 11.49
CA PHE A 303 17.40 -6.24 12.32
C PHE A 303 17.29 -5.87 13.81
N GLU A 304 18.39 -5.40 14.43
CA GLU A 304 18.38 -5.09 15.85
C GLU A 304 17.45 -3.92 16.20
N ARG A 305 17.44 -2.91 15.35
CA ARG A 305 16.63 -1.71 15.55
C ARG A 305 15.14 -2.00 15.49
N ASP A 306 14.72 -2.86 14.52
CA ASP A 306 13.32 -3.02 14.18
C ASP A 306 12.70 -4.30 14.75
N VAL A 307 13.48 -5.36 14.97
CA VAL A 307 12.96 -6.66 15.46
C VAL A 307 13.04 -6.77 16.97
N LEU A 308 14.19 -6.42 17.57
CA LEU A 308 14.43 -6.67 19.00
C LEU A 308 13.48 -5.92 19.95
N PRO A 309 13.02 -4.69 19.67
CA PRO A 309 12.06 -4.00 20.52
C PRO A 309 10.75 -4.77 20.74
N PHE A 310 10.38 -5.63 19.79
CA PHE A 310 9.15 -6.44 19.87
C PHE A 310 9.36 -7.81 20.48
N SER A 311 10.61 -8.24 20.69
CA SER A 311 10.96 -9.52 21.31
C SER A 311 10.14 -10.71 20.79
N PRO A 312 10.04 -10.94 19.47
CA PRO A 312 9.21 -11.99 18.93
C PRO A 312 9.79 -13.37 19.27
N ARG A 313 8.92 -14.36 19.50
CA ARG A 313 9.32 -15.77 19.62
C ARG A 313 9.59 -16.38 18.25
N VAL A 314 8.87 -15.93 17.24
CA VAL A 314 8.98 -16.36 15.84
C VAL A 314 9.13 -15.14 14.94
N LEU A 315 10.09 -15.19 14.03
CA LEU A 315 10.27 -14.20 12.98
C LEU A 315 10.07 -14.87 11.62
N VAL A 316 9.01 -14.46 10.91
CA VAL A 316 8.79 -14.80 9.50
C VAL A 316 9.70 -13.91 8.65
N ILE A 317 10.46 -14.48 7.71
CA ILE A 317 11.45 -13.76 6.90
C ILE A 317 11.13 -14.00 5.44
N MET A 318 10.74 -12.96 4.73
CA MET A 318 10.42 -13.00 3.29
C MET A 318 11.11 -11.83 2.59
N GLY A 319 12.16 -12.10 1.85
CA GLY A 319 12.92 -11.09 1.11
C GLY A 319 13.85 -11.71 0.08
N GLY A 320 14.35 -10.88 -0.84
CA GLY A 320 15.24 -11.29 -1.92
C GLY A 320 14.73 -10.89 -3.31
N VAL A 321 13.48 -10.45 -3.42
CA VAL A 321 12.91 -9.98 -4.71
C VAL A 321 13.73 -8.80 -5.24
N ASN A 322 14.04 -7.84 -4.41
CA ASN A 322 14.83 -6.67 -4.80
C ASN A 322 16.29 -7.03 -5.08
N ASP A 323 16.84 -8.06 -4.43
CA ASP A 323 18.19 -8.56 -4.66
C ASP A 323 18.31 -9.08 -6.09
N TYR A 324 17.56 -10.11 -6.48
CA TYR A 324 17.71 -10.70 -7.81
C TYR A 324 17.18 -9.79 -8.92
N ARG A 325 16.19 -8.93 -8.65
CA ARG A 325 15.73 -7.92 -9.60
C ARG A 325 16.82 -6.89 -9.91
N ALA A 326 17.65 -6.55 -8.94
CA ALA A 326 18.79 -5.64 -9.12
C ALA A 326 20.08 -6.35 -9.56
N GLY A 327 20.06 -7.67 -9.79
CA GLY A 327 21.23 -8.44 -10.21
C GLY A 327 22.19 -8.84 -9.09
N THR A 328 21.75 -8.78 -7.84
CA THR A 328 22.53 -9.32 -6.72
C THR A 328 22.62 -10.83 -6.84
N PHE A 329 23.84 -11.37 -6.73
CA PHE A 329 24.05 -12.81 -6.78
C PHE A 329 23.28 -13.55 -5.68
N GLY A 330 22.64 -14.66 -6.02
CA GLY A 330 21.89 -15.48 -5.06
C GLY A 330 22.75 -15.96 -3.87
N SER A 331 24.05 -16.12 -4.05
CA SER A 331 24.99 -16.45 -2.96
C SER A 331 25.13 -15.29 -1.96
N THR A 332 25.10 -14.04 -2.40
CA THR A 332 25.13 -12.86 -1.52
C THR A 332 23.81 -12.74 -0.75
N THR A 333 22.68 -12.90 -1.44
CA THR A 333 21.34 -12.94 -0.82
C THR A 333 21.26 -14.01 0.26
N VAL A 334 21.74 -15.23 -0.03
CA VAL A 334 21.80 -16.33 0.94
C VAL A 334 22.71 -16.00 2.13
N ALA A 335 23.86 -15.36 1.90
CA ALA A 335 24.75 -14.95 2.98
C ALA A 335 24.06 -13.97 3.94
N ASN A 336 23.30 -13.00 3.43
CA ASN A 336 22.52 -12.05 4.24
C ASN A 336 21.41 -12.77 5.04
N LEU A 337 20.64 -13.65 4.38
CA LEU A 337 19.59 -14.44 5.04
C LEU A 337 20.15 -15.37 6.12
N ALA A 338 21.33 -15.97 5.87
CA ALA A 338 22.03 -16.78 6.86
C ALA A 338 22.48 -15.94 8.07
N ALA A 339 22.96 -14.73 7.84
CA ALA A 339 23.32 -13.81 8.93
C ALA A 339 22.07 -13.38 9.74
N ILE A 340 20.93 -13.16 9.09
CA ILE A 340 19.66 -12.90 9.79
C ILE A 340 19.25 -14.12 10.63
N ARG A 341 19.36 -15.36 10.11
CA ARG A 341 19.14 -16.59 10.87
C ARG A 341 20.03 -16.66 12.10
N ASP A 342 21.30 -16.37 11.94
CA ASP A 342 22.28 -16.46 13.02
C ASP A 342 22.00 -15.41 14.10
N LYS A 343 21.55 -14.19 13.74
CA LYS A 343 21.03 -13.21 14.69
C LYS A 343 19.78 -13.73 15.41
N CYS A 344 18.80 -14.29 14.69
CA CYS A 344 17.62 -14.90 15.34
C CYS A 344 18.04 -15.94 16.40
N ASN A 345 18.94 -16.86 16.03
CA ASN A 345 19.44 -17.89 16.96
C ASN A 345 20.13 -17.28 18.19
N ALA A 346 20.95 -16.23 17.98
CA ALA A 346 21.65 -15.55 19.07
C ALA A 346 20.68 -14.89 20.08
N TYR A 347 19.53 -14.44 19.62
CA TYR A 347 18.49 -13.81 20.46
C TYR A 347 17.37 -14.77 20.87
N GLY A 348 17.47 -16.07 20.56
CA GLY A 348 16.46 -17.06 20.92
C GLY A 348 15.15 -16.93 20.12
N ILE A 349 15.19 -16.30 18.97
CA ILE A 349 14.07 -16.14 18.04
C ILE A 349 14.09 -17.30 17.04
N VAL A 350 12.95 -17.93 16.79
CA VAL A 350 12.84 -18.99 15.77
C VAL A 350 12.63 -18.36 14.40
N PRO A 351 13.57 -18.49 13.44
CA PRO A 351 13.40 -17.98 12.10
C PRO A 351 12.53 -18.94 11.26
N VAL A 352 11.55 -18.41 10.59
CA VAL A 352 10.71 -19.10 9.60
C VAL A 352 10.91 -18.41 8.25
N PHE A 353 11.55 -19.08 7.31
CA PHE A 353 11.83 -18.52 5.99
C PHE A 353 10.70 -18.78 5.01
N VAL A 354 10.38 -17.77 4.22
CA VAL A 354 9.40 -17.85 3.12
C VAL A 354 10.12 -17.60 1.81
N THR A 355 9.87 -18.42 0.79
CA THR A 355 10.46 -18.20 -0.53
C THR A 355 9.99 -16.86 -1.10
N PRO A 356 10.90 -15.98 -1.60
CA PRO A 356 10.52 -14.76 -2.29
C PRO A 356 9.72 -15.09 -3.56
N THR A 357 8.72 -14.27 -3.85
CA THR A 357 7.81 -14.45 -4.98
C THR A 357 8.54 -14.36 -6.31
N PRO A 358 8.12 -15.07 -7.37
CA PRO A 358 8.61 -14.79 -8.71
C PRO A 358 8.21 -13.39 -9.17
N ILE A 359 8.80 -12.93 -10.27
CA ILE A 359 8.42 -11.70 -10.95
C ILE A 359 8.03 -11.99 -12.40
N ASN A 360 7.32 -11.06 -13.03
CA ASN A 360 6.97 -11.14 -14.45
C ASN A 360 7.50 -9.90 -15.18
N PRO A 361 8.70 -9.97 -15.76
CA PRO A 361 9.36 -8.83 -16.40
C PRO A 361 8.55 -8.18 -17.52
N HIS A 362 7.75 -8.98 -18.23
CA HIS A 362 6.90 -8.45 -19.29
C HIS A 362 5.82 -7.51 -18.73
N LEU A 363 5.16 -7.93 -17.65
CA LEU A 363 4.14 -7.09 -16.99
C LEU A 363 4.77 -5.89 -16.28
N MET A 364 5.94 -6.07 -15.65
CA MET A 364 6.68 -4.98 -15.02
C MET A 364 6.92 -3.82 -16.00
N VAL A 365 7.41 -4.13 -17.19
CA VAL A 365 7.68 -3.10 -18.21
C VAL A 365 6.39 -2.55 -18.81
N SER A 366 5.47 -3.43 -19.24
CA SER A 366 4.31 -3.01 -20.03
C SER A 366 3.21 -2.33 -19.22
N ARG A 367 3.10 -2.65 -17.91
CA ARG A 367 2.01 -2.12 -17.07
C ARG A 367 2.47 -1.12 -16.03
N ALA A 368 3.68 -1.28 -15.50
CA ALA A 368 4.16 -0.46 -14.39
C ALA A 368 5.40 0.38 -14.73
N GLN A 369 5.94 0.26 -15.95
CA GLN A 369 7.17 0.95 -16.40
C GLN A 369 8.37 0.67 -15.48
N ILE A 370 8.38 -0.48 -14.82
CA ILE A 370 9.48 -0.94 -13.97
C ILE A 370 10.58 -1.49 -14.89
N GLU A 371 11.82 -1.19 -14.56
CA GLU A 371 12.99 -1.63 -15.34
C GLU A 371 13.06 -3.15 -15.48
N THR A 372 13.50 -3.59 -16.66
CA THR A 372 13.73 -5.02 -16.93
C THR A 372 14.83 -5.55 -16.02
N PRO A 373 14.58 -6.63 -15.25
CA PRO A 373 15.61 -7.25 -14.44
C PRO A 373 16.67 -7.92 -15.31
N PRO A 374 17.88 -8.22 -14.78
CA PRO A 374 18.87 -9.03 -15.47
C PRO A 374 18.30 -10.37 -15.95
N SER A 375 18.76 -10.87 -17.08
CA SER A 375 18.22 -12.09 -17.70
C SER A 375 18.42 -13.37 -16.88
N ASP A 376 19.32 -13.36 -15.93
CA ASP A 376 19.67 -14.48 -15.03
C ASP A 376 18.95 -14.44 -13.65
N TRP A 377 18.01 -13.54 -13.46
CA TRP A 377 17.28 -13.37 -12.18
C TRP A 377 16.66 -14.68 -11.68
N GLN A 378 16.10 -15.50 -12.58
CA GLN A 378 15.50 -16.79 -12.20
C GLN A 378 16.53 -17.78 -11.62
N MET A 379 17.76 -17.74 -12.10
CA MET A 379 18.85 -18.56 -11.56
C MET A 379 19.16 -18.12 -10.11
N HIS A 380 19.20 -16.82 -9.84
CA HIS A 380 19.42 -16.27 -8.51
C HIS A 380 18.25 -16.56 -7.57
N GLN A 381 17.01 -16.39 -8.02
CA GLN A 381 15.81 -16.75 -7.26
C GLN A 381 15.82 -18.26 -6.91
N ALA A 382 16.07 -19.13 -7.88
CA ALA A 382 16.13 -20.58 -7.66
C ALA A 382 17.21 -20.99 -6.66
N TYR A 383 18.37 -20.30 -6.68
CA TYR A 383 19.43 -20.51 -5.72
C TYR A 383 18.98 -20.16 -4.29
N VAL A 384 18.35 -19.01 -4.11
CA VAL A 384 17.79 -18.54 -2.83
C VAL A 384 16.70 -19.48 -2.33
N ASN A 385 15.74 -19.83 -3.18
CA ASN A 385 14.64 -20.72 -2.83
C ASN A 385 15.12 -22.10 -2.37
N ARG A 386 16.13 -22.66 -3.05
CA ARG A 386 16.74 -23.94 -2.65
C ARG A 386 17.35 -23.85 -1.25
N TRP A 387 18.06 -22.76 -0.95
CA TRP A 387 18.63 -22.57 0.38
C TRP A 387 17.54 -22.40 1.44
N ILE A 388 16.52 -21.60 1.15
CA ILE A 388 15.37 -21.41 2.06
C ILE A 388 14.73 -22.76 2.37
N MET A 389 14.43 -23.58 1.36
CA MET A 389 13.78 -24.87 1.54
C MET A 389 14.65 -25.91 2.23
N SER A 390 15.94 -25.65 2.44
CA SER A 390 16.83 -26.47 3.26
C SER A 390 16.82 -26.08 4.76
N GLN A 391 16.12 -25.01 5.13
CA GLN A 391 16.05 -24.56 6.53
C GLN A 391 15.03 -25.39 7.33
N PRO A 392 15.20 -25.51 8.67
CA PRO A 392 14.29 -26.28 9.52
C PRO A 392 12.83 -25.83 9.45
N TYR A 393 12.60 -24.52 9.29
CA TYR A 393 11.28 -23.92 9.14
C TYR A 393 11.25 -23.12 7.83
N ALA A 394 10.60 -23.67 6.83
CA ALA A 394 10.54 -23.09 5.49
C ALA A 394 9.15 -23.22 4.88
N ILE A 395 8.71 -22.19 4.18
CA ILE A 395 7.42 -22.10 3.52
C ILE A 395 7.65 -21.78 2.04
N ASP A 396 7.16 -22.64 1.17
CA ASP A 396 7.14 -22.38 -0.26
C ASP A 396 5.83 -21.66 -0.63
N VAL A 397 5.95 -20.42 -1.08
CA VAL A 397 4.87 -19.65 -1.71
C VAL A 397 5.18 -19.42 -3.19
N ALA A 398 6.45 -19.40 -3.57
CA ALA A 398 6.89 -19.09 -4.93
C ALA A 398 6.33 -20.07 -5.95
N SER A 399 6.35 -21.37 -5.66
CA SER A 399 5.89 -22.41 -6.60
C SER A 399 4.43 -22.27 -6.99
N ALA A 400 3.56 -21.88 -6.07
CA ALA A 400 2.13 -21.69 -6.35
C ALA A 400 1.83 -20.37 -7.08
N LEU A 401 2.66 -19.35 -6.89
CA LEU A 401 2.52 -18.07 -7.54
C LEU A 401 3.18 -18.04 -8.94
N ALA A 402 3.97 -19.04 -9.28
CA ALA A 402 4.63 -19.16 -10.58
C ALA A 402 3.72 -19.80 -11.63
N ASP A 403 3.87 -19.35 -12.88
CA ASP A 403 3.34 -20.05 -14.05
C ASP A 403 4.29 -21.17 -14.52
N GLY A 404 3.95 -21.82 -15.65
CA GLY A 404 4.76 -22.89 -16.24
C GLY A 404 6.15 -22.45 -16.73
N GLN A 405 6.43 -21.16 -16.80
CA GLN A 405 7.72 -20.58 -17.17
C GLN A 405 8.49 -20.04 -15.94
N GLY A 406 7.93 -20.16 -14.74
CA GLY A 406 8.51 -19.64 -13.51
C GLY A 406 8.30 -18.14 -13.33
N LEU A 407 7.38 -17.52 -14.06
CA LEU A 407 7.04 -16.11 -13.93
C LEU A 407 5.87 -15.94 -12.97
N LEU A 408 5.79 -14.78 -12.30
CA LEU A 408 4.63 -14.43 -11.48
C LEU A 408 3.38 -14.44 -12.35
N ARG A 409 2.42 -15.28 -11.95
CA ARG A 409 1.17 -15.48 -12.69
C ARG A 409 0.37 -14.19 -12.77
N GLU A 410 -0.19 -13.93 -13.93
CA GLU A 410 -0.98 -12.73 -14.21
C GLU A 410 -2.23 -12.60 -13.34
N ASP A 411 -2.81 -13.72 -12.86
CA ASP A 411 -3.96 -13.74 -11.96
C ASP A 411 -3.60 -13.46 -10.48
N TYR A 412 -2.30 -13.27 -10.18
CA TYR A 412 -1.81 -12.90 -8.85
C TYR A 412 -1.10 -11.54 -8.82
N THR A 413 -1.01 -10.84 -9.94
CA THR A 413 -0.33 -9.55 -10.01
C THR A 413 -0.91 -8.65 -11.10
N THR A 414 -0.95 -7.38 -10.85
CA THR A 414 -1.29 -6.37 -11.85
C THR A 414 -0.07 -5.68 -12.43
N ASP A 415 1.04 -5.56 -11.70
CA ASP A 415 2.27 -4.88 -12.12
C ASP A 415 3.43 -5.81 -12.47
N GLY A 416 3.28 -7.11 -12.26
CA GLY A 416 4.32 -8.10 -12.52
C GLY A 416 5.39 -8.24 -11.43
N LEU A 417 5.35 -7.43 -10.38
CA LEU A 417 6.29 -7.43 -9.25
C LEU A 417 5.61 -7.78 -7.93
N HIS A 418 4.53 -7.07 -7.59
CA HIS A 418 3.84 -7.23 -6.33
C HIS A 418 2.66 -8.19 -6.49
N PRO A 419 2.53 -9.19 -5.60
CA PRO A 419 1.29 -9.93 -5.49
C PRO A 419 0.14 -8.98 -5.13
N ASP A 420 -0.99 -9.12 -5.83
CA ASP A 420 -2.21 -8.38 -5.54
C ASP A 420 -3.08 -9.08 -4.48
N TYR A 421 -4.37 -8.74 -4.41
CA TYR A 421 -5.30 -9.29 -3.44
C TYR A 421 -5.25 -10.84 -3.33
N PHE A 422 -5.36 -11.56 -4.45
CA PHE A 422 -5.34 -13.03 -4.42
C PHE A 422 -3.99 -13.59 -4.02
N GLY A 423 -2.90 -12.96 -4.49
CA GLY A 423 -1.55 -13.35 -4.12
C GLY A 423 -1.27 -13.12 -2.63
N LYS A 424 -1.66 -11.94 -2.11
CA LYS A 424 -1.52 -11.62 -0.67
C LYS A 424 -2.35 -12.54 0.20
N LYS A 425 -3.59 -12.85 -0.21
CA LYS A 425 -4.45 -13.79 0.48
C LYS A 425 -3.82 -15.17 0.55
N TYR A 426 -3.33 -15.69 -0.59
CA TYR A 426 -2.64 -16.97 -0.61
C TYR A 426 -1.42 -17.00 0.33
N ILE A 427 -0.58 -15.97 0.29
CA ILE A 427 0.61 -15.87 1.14
C ILE A 427 0.21 -15.89 2.63
N GLY A 428 -0.76 -15.06 3.03
CA GLY A 428 -1.20 -14.95 4.42
C GLY A 428 -1.82 -16.22 4.96
N GLU A 429 -2.73 -16.84 4.21
CA GLU A 429 -3.35 -18.12 4.57
C GLU A 429 -2.28 -19.23 4.68
N ARG A 430 -1.32 -19.28 3.76
CA ARG A 430 -0.25 -20.29 3.76
C ARG A 430 0.69 -20.13 4.95
N ILE A 431 1.14 -18.91 5.23
CA ILE A 431 2.01 -18.61 6.38
C ILE A 431 1.27 -18.93 7.68
N GLY A 432 0.05 -18.44 7.84
CA GLY A 432 -0.72 -18.66 9.06
C GLY A 432 -1.02 -20.12 9.34
N ALA A 433 -1.40 -20.89 8.31
CA ALA A 433 -1.60 -22.34 8.44
C ALA A 433 -0.32 -23.05 8.88
N TYR A 434 0.83 -22.70 8.29
CA TYR A 434 2.12 -23.26 8.66
C TYR A 434 2.49 -22.95 10.12
N LEU A 435 2.31 -21.70 10.55
CA LEU A 435 2.58 -21.27 11.92
C LEU A 435 1.74 -22.05 12.93
N MET A 436 0.44 -22.21 12.69
CA MET A 436 -0.45 -22.98 13.57
C MET A 436 -0.06 -24.46 13.64
N GLN A 437 0.40 -25.03 12.52
CA GLN A 437 0.80 -26.44 12.47
C GLN A 437 2.10 -26.72 13.24
N HIS A 438 3.06 -25.81 13.20
CA HIS A 438 4.42 -26.04 13.72
C HIS A 438 4.66 -25.48 15.12
N PHE A 439 3.80 -24.57 15.60
CA PHE A 439 3.95 -23.90 16.90
C PHE A 439 2.69 -24.07 17.75
N SER A 440 2.61 -25.17 18.52
CA SER A 440 1.42 -25.54 19.33
C SER A 440 0.99 -24.46 20.32
N TRP A 441 1.94 -23.68 20.86
CA TRP A 441 1.64 -22.58 21.79
C TRP A 441 0.72 -21.49 21.17
N ILE A 442 0.68 -21.35 19.83
CA ILE A 442 -0.20 -20.41 19.15
C ILE A 442 -1.68 -20.80 19.37
N ALA A 443 -1.99 -22.08 19.23
CA ALA A 443 -3.35 -22.59 19.48
C ALA A 443 -3.76 -22.42 20.94
N GLU A 444 -2.84 -22.64 21.88
CA GLU A 444 -3.08 -22.48 23.31
C GLU A 444 -3.36 -21.02 23.71
N GLU A 445 -2.63 -20.08 23.15
CA GLU A 445 -2.85 -18.63 23.41
C GLU A 445 -4.19 -18.14 22.84
N ARG A 446 -4.63 -18.68 21.69
CA ARG A 446 -5.95 -18.36 21.15
C ARG A 446 -7.08 -18.87 22.03
N GLN A 447 -6.98 -20.09 22.56
CA GLN A 447 -7.97 -20.64 23.47
C GLN A 447 -8.12 -19.85 24.78
N LYS A 448 -7.04 -19.19 25.24
CA LYS A 448 -7.08 -18.35 26.46
C LYS A 448 -7.72 -16.97 26.22
N LYS A 449 -7.83 -16.53 24.95
CA LYS A 449 -8.41 -15.22 24.58
C LYS A 449 -9.87 -15.33 24.09
N SER A 450 -10.34 -16.54 23.76
CA SER A 450 -11.74 -16.86 23.43
C SER A 450 -12.56 -17.19 24.68
#